data_cb5d76df7d259103e426d46a442c615c
#
_entry.id   cb5d76df7d259103e426d46a442c615c
#
_cell.length_a   1.000
_cell.length_b   1.000
_cell.length_c   1.000
_cell.angle_alpha   90.00
_cell.angle_beta   90.00
_cell.angle_gamma   90.00
#
_symmetry.space_group_name_H-M   'P 1'
#
loop_
_entity.id
_entity.type
_entity.pdbx_description
1 polymer ?
#
loop_
_entity_poly.entity_id
_entity_poly.type
_entity_poly.pdbx_seq_one_letter_code
_entity_poly.pdbx_strand_id
1 'polypeptide(L)'
;MKTIGYADPPYLGCGSLYAAHHPDALSWDDPETHRRLIERLCDEFDGWVLHTHVPGLRAFERRGWLPDDVRICGWFKSFAAFKRNVSVAYAWEPVIIRAARKPEVSKRMIYRDFKEVPDSIKCPITLGKGLAGAKPTPVVLWGIELMGAYYTDKWIDLYPGTGGCTAAWESWKTIFKASENASGPFVPTEIAA
;
A
#
# COMPACT_ATOMS: atom_id res chain seq x y z
N MET A 1 8.73 -6.90 18.10
CA MET A 1 9.15 -6.55 16.71
C MET A 1 8.39 -7.49 15.77
N LYS A 2 7.74 -6.96 14.76
CA LYS A 2 7.00 -7.70 13.74
C LYS A 2 7.69 -7.53 12.38
N THR A 3 7.47 -8.47 11.46
CA THR A 3 7.90 -8.33 10.06
C THR A 3 6.72 -7.89 9.22
N ILE A 4 6.85 -6.76 8.53
CA ILE A 4 5.78 -6.13 7.75
C ILE A 4 6.17 -6.10 6.29
N GLY A 5 5.27 -6.59 5.43
CA GLY A 5 5.42 -6.61 3.97
C GLY A 5 4.63 -5.50 3.28
N TYR A 6 5.25 -4.86 2.30
CA TYR A 6 4.55 -3.95 1.39
C TYR A 6 4.72 -4.45 -0.04
N ALA A 7 3.62 -4.75 -0.72
CA ALA A 7 3.61 -5.33 -2.05
C ALA A 7 2.79 -4.48 -3.02
N ASP A 8 3.47 -3.97 -4.05
CA ASP A 8 2.89 -3.24 -5.17
C ASP A 8 3.37 -3.87 -6.49
N PRO A 9 2.99 -5.14 -6.77
CA PRO A 9 3.41 -5.82 -7.98
C PRO A 9 2.74 -5.23 -9.22
N PRO A 10 3.24 -5.55 -10.44
CA PRO A 10 2.46 -5.36 -11.65
C PRO A 10 1.09 -6.03 -11.50
N TYR A 11 0.02 -5.33 -11.84
CA TYR A 11 -1.33 -5.88 -11.70
C TYR A 11 -1.62 -6.94 -12.76
N LEU A 12 -2.48 -7.89 -12.43
CA LEU A 12 -2.88 -8.98 -13.33
C LEU A 12 -3.36 -8.43 -14.69
N GLY A 13 -2.74 -8.89 -15.79
CA GLY A 13 -2.99 -8.38 -17.13
C GLY A 13 -2.37 -7.02 -17.44
N CYS A 14 -1.45 -6.54 -16.60
CA CYS A 14 -0.73 -5.27 -16.77
C CYS A 14 0.79 -5.44 -16.85
N GLY A 15 1.30 -6.67 -16.94
CA GLY A 15 2.73 -6.97 -16.99
C GLY A 15 3.47 -6.26 -18.13
N SER A 16 2.83 -6.13 -19.29
CA SER A 16 3.39 -5.44 -20.46
C SER A 16 3.75 -3.98 -20.21
N LEU A 17 3.11 -3.30 -19.25
CA LEU A 17 3.42 -1.91 -18.90
C LEU A 17 4.82 -1.77 -18.24
N TYR A 18 5.34 -2.86 -17.70
CA TYR A 18 6.59 -2.91 -16.94
C TYR A 18 7.68 -3.73 -17.64
N ALA A 19 7.39 -4.31 -18.82
CA ALA A 19 8.31 -5.21 -19.52
C ALA A 19 9.65 -4.53 -19.89
N ALA A 20 9.67 -3.22 -20.11
CA ALA A 20 10.88 -2.46 -20.37
C ALA A 20 11.73 -2.21 -19.11
N HIS A 21 11.18 -2.44 -17.91
CA HIS A 21 11.83 -2.14 -16.64
C HIS A 21 12.23 -3.38 -15.85
N HIS A 22 11.58 -4.52 -16.12
CA HIS A 22 11.88 -5.76 -15.41
C HIS A 22 11.67 -6.99 -16.31
N PRO A 23 12.62 -7.92 -16.37
CA PRO A 23 12.55 -9.09 -17.26
C PRO A 23 11.34 -10.00 -16.96
N ASP A 24 10.96 -10.11 -15.68
CA ASP A 24 9.87 -11.00 -15.24
C ASP A 24 8.50 -10.32 -15.24
N ALA A 25 8.40 -9.09 -15.76
CA ALA A 25 7.13 -8.32 -15.69
C ALA A 25 5.95 -9.06 -16.33
N LEU A 26 6.17 -9.78 -17.43
CA LEU A 26 5.12 -10.53 -18.11
C LEU A 26 4.62 -11.75 -17.30
N SER A 27 5.41 -12.28 -16.38
CA SER A 27 4.96 -13.38 -15.50
C SER A 27 3.80 -12.96 -14.58
N TRP A 28 3.60 -11.64 -14.36
CA TRP A 28 2.48 -11.10 -13.58
C TRP A 28 1.15 -11.14 -14.30
N ASP A 29 1.11 -11.50 -15.58
CA ASP A 29 -0.12 -11.79 -16.32
C ASP A 29 -0.62 -13.22 -16.05
N ASP A 30 0.21 -14.08 -15.44
CA ASP A 30 -0.18 -15.38 -14.91
C ASP A 30 -0.79 -15.23 -13.49
N PRO A 31 -2.06 -15.64 -13.29
CA PRO A 31 -2.69 -15.62 -11.97
C PRO A 31 -1.92 -16.38 -10.89
N GLU A 32 -1.21 -17.45 -11.24
CA GLU A 32 -0.43 -18.27 -10.30
C GLU A 32 0.74 -17.49 -9.68
N THR A 33 1.29 -16.50 -10.36
CA THR A 33 2.31 -15.61 -9.79
C THR A 33 1.74 -14.79 -8.63
N HIS A 34 0.49 -14.31 -8.77
CA HIS A 34 -0.21 -13.61 -7.68
C HIS A 34 -0.58 -14.55 -6.54
N ARG A 35 -0.99 -15.80 -6.83
CA ARG A 35 -1.26 -16.78 -5.77
C ARG A 35 -0.02 -17.00 -4.91
N ARG A 36 1.13 -17.28 -5.54
CA ARG A 36 2.41 -17.46 -4.83
C ARG A 36 2.82 -16.25 -4.01
N LEU A 37 2.55 -15.02 -4.52
CA LEU A 37 2.80 -13.81 -3.75
C LEU A 37 1.90 -13.76 -2.49
N ILE A 38 0.60 -14.05 -2.63
CA ILE A 38 -0.34 -14.02 -1.49
C ILE A 38 0.07 -15.07 -0.45
N GLU A 39 0.41 -16.28 -0.86
CA GLU A 39 0.92 -17.33 0.03
C GLU A 39 2.18 -16.87 0.77
N ARG A 40 3.14 -16.31 0.04
CA ARG A 40 4.36 -15.75 0.63
C ARG A 40 4.06 -14.65 1.64
N LEU A 41 3.12 -13.75 1.33
CA LEU A 41 2.70 -12.69 2.25
C LEU A 41 2.08 -13.27 3.53
N CYS A 42 1.31 -14.34 3.42
CA CYS A 42 0.71 -15.00 4.58
C CYS A 42 1.72 -15.75 5.44
N ASP A 43 2.74 -16.35 4.84
CA ASP A 43 3.70 -17.24 5.51
C ASP A 43 4.87 -16.47 6.13
N GLU A 44 5.37 -15.41 5.46
CA GLU A 44 6.60 -14.73 5.86
C GLU A 44 6.37 -13.44 6.67
N PHE A 45 5.13 -12.90 6.68
CA PHE A 45 4.85 -11.59 7.27
C PHE A 45 3.77 -11.64 8.35
N ASP A 46 4.01 -10.94 9.45
CA ASP A 46 3.01 -10.73 10.51
C ASP A 46 1.85 -9.83 10.07
N GLY A 47 2.11 -8.91 9.15
CA GLY A 47 1.12 -8.02 8.52
C GLY A 47 1.64 -7.54 7.18
N TRP A 48 0.73 -7.18 6.28
CA TRP A 48 1.11 -6.79 4.94
C TRP A 48 0.06 -5.93 4.24
N VAL A 49 0.54 -5.18 3.24
CA VAL A 49 -0.27 -4.44 2.26
C VAL A 49 -0.05 -5.06 0.89
N LEU A 50 -1.13 -5.30 0.17
CA LEU A 50 -1.09 -5.72 -1.24
C LEU A 50 -1.95 -4.78 -2.08
N HIS A 51 -1.32 -4.05 -2.99
CA HIS A 51 -2.01 -3.25 -3.99
C HIS A 51 -2.45 -4.11 -5.17
N THR A 52 -3.64 -3.82 -5.68
CA THR A 52 -4.16 -4.49 -6.87
C THR A 52 -5.22 -3.61 -7.55
N HIS A 53 -5.78 -4.07 -8.64
CA HIS A 53 -6.91 -3.45 -9.31
C HIS A 53 -8.17 -4.33 -9.18
N VAL A 54 -9.34 -3.78 -9.52
CA VAL A 54 -10.62 -4.51 -9.37
C VAL A 54 -10.64 -5.88 -10.06
N PRO A 55 -10.15 -6.06 -11.30
CA PRO A 55 -10.07 -7.39 -11.91
C PRO A 55 -9.18 -8.37 -11.13
N GLY A 56 -8.05 -7.90 -10.58
CA GLY A 56 -7.17 -8.72 -9.74
C GLY A 56 -7.85 -9.15 -8.46
N LEU A 57 -8.46 -8.20 -7.72
CA LEU A 57 -9.24 -8.51 -6.52
C LEU A 57 -10.31 -9.59 -6.80
N ARG A 58 -11.11 -9.41 -7.86
CA ARG A 58 -12.12 -10.40 -8.25
C ARG A 58 -11.54 -11.77 -8.57
N ALA A 59 -10.34 -11.80 -9.15
CA ALA A 59 -9.66 -13.05 -9.46
C ALA A 59 -9.19 -13.77 -8.18
N PHE A 60 -8.70 -13.04 -7.19
CA PHE A 60 -8.24 -13.57 -5.90
C PHE A 60 -9.41 -14.10 -5.06
N GLU A 61 -10.50 -13.32 -4.95
CA GLU A 61 -11.73 -13.69 -4.24
C GLU A 61 -12.37 -14.96 -4.82
N ARG A 62 -12.57 -15.03 -6.13
CA ARG A 62 -13.19 -16.19 -6.79
C ARG A 62 -12.43 -17.49 -6.59
N ARG A 63 -11.12 -17.40 -6.35
CA ARG A 63 -10.24 -18.55 -6.16
C ARG A 63 -9.98 -18.89 -4.70
N GLY A 64 -10.52 -18.08 -3.78
CA GLY A 64 -10.34 -18.30 -2.34
C GLY A 64 -8.87 -18.13 -1.91
N TRP A 65 -8.10 -17.24 -2.53
CA TRP A 65 -6.70 -17.05 -2.21
C TRP A 65 -6.47 -16.08 -1.05
N LEU A 66 -7.45 -15.21 -0.77
CA LEU A 66 -7.34 -14.26 0.33
C LEU A 66 -7.73 -14.92 1.65
N PRO A 67 -6.95 -14.74 2.72
CA PRO A 67 -7.34 -15.21 4.04
C PRO A 67 -8.51 -14.38 4.60
N ASP A 68 -9.28 -14.98 5.51
CA ASP A 68 -10.50 -14.37 6.08
C ASP A 68 -10.20 -13.14 6.95
N ASP A 69 -8.97 -13.00 7.44
CA ASP A 69 -8.55 -11.92 8.35
C ASP A 69 -8.01 -10.67 7.65
N VAL A 70 -8.15 -10.60 6.32
CA VAL A 70 -7.80 -9.39 5.56
C VAL A 70 -8.96 -8.39 5.52
N ARG A 71 -8.61 -7.11 5.38
CA ARG A 71 -9.53 -6.03 5.06
C ARG A 71 -9.28 -5.53 3.65
N ILE A 72 -10.34 -5.35 2.88
CA ILE A 72 -10.29 -4.68 1.59
C ILE A 72 -10.57 -3.21 1.81
N CYS A 73 -9.60 -2.38 1.51
CA CYS A 73 -9.61 -0.93 1.68
C CYS A 73 -9.63 -0.24 0.32
N GLY A 74 -9.95 1.06 0.28
CA GLY A 74 -10.08 1.80 -0.97
C GLY A 74 -9.15 3.01 -1.06
N TRP A 75 -8.31 3.07 -2.09
CA TRP A 75 -7.64 4.30 -2.48
C TRP A 75 -8.44 4.99 -3.58
N PHE A 76 -9.08 6.13 -3.26
CA PHE A 76 -9.85 6.95 -4.19
C PHE A 76 -8.97 8.05 -4.78
N LYS A 77 -8.91 8.08 -6.11
CA LYS A 77 -8.10 9.04 -6.86
C LYS A 77 -8.92 10.31 -7.08
N SER A 78 -8.34 11.46 -6.77
CA SER A 78 -8.99 12.76 -7.06
C SER A 78 -9.12 13.02 -8.55
N PHE A 79 -8.28 12.37 -9.37
CA PHE A 79 -8.28 12.43 -10.80
C PHE A 79 -8.27 11.00 -11.37
N ALA A 80 -9.26 10.69 -12.19
CA ALA A 80 -9.32 9.39 -12.85
C ALA A 80 -8.47 9.40 -14.12
N ALA A 81 -7.57 8.44 -14.26
CA ALA A 81 -6.83 8.24 -15.49
C ALA A 81 -7.79 7.73 -16.59
N PHE A 82 -7.95 8.51 -17.65
CA PHE A 82 -8.67 8.07 -18.84
C PHE A 82 -7.80 7.11 -19.64
N LYS A 83 -8.24 5.87 -19.76
CA LYS A 83 -7.60 4.88 -20.62
C LYS A 83 -8.35 4.79 -21.94
N ARG A 84 -7.60 4.69 -23.05
CA ARG A 84 -8.18 4.46 -24.36
C ARG A 84 -9.10 3.24 -24.36
N ASN A 85 -10.26 3.33 -24.98
CA ASN A 85 -11.27 2.26 -25.08
C ASN A 85 -11.90 1.82 -23.72
N VAL A 86 -11.88 2.69 -22.71
CA VAL A 86 -12.56 2.45 -21.43
C VAL A 86 -13.63 3.52 -21.24
N SER A 87 -14.89 3.10 -21.20
CA SER A 87 -16.04 4.01 -21.04
C SER A 87 -16.28 4.47 -19.60
N VAL A 88 -15.73 3.71 -18.60
CA VAL A 88 -15.84 4.05 -17.18
C VAL A 88 -14.44 4.23 -16.62
N ALA A 89 -14.16 5.41 -16.06
CA ALA A 89 -12.86 5.75 -15.52
C ALA A 89 -12.56 4.96 -14.23
N TYR A 90 -11.31 4.51 -14.08
CA TYR A 90 -10.83 3.85 -12.86
C TYR A 90 -10.49 4.91 -11.80
N ALA A 91 -11.49 5.29 -11.00
CA ALA A 91 -11.38 6.33 -9.99
C ALA A 91 -10.91 5.82 -8.62
N TRP A 92 -10.78 4.51 -8.45
CA TRP A 92 -10.28 3.92 -7.20
C TRP A 92 -9.51 2.62 -7.44
N GLU A 93 -8.68 2.27 -6.48
CA GLU A 93 -7.97 0.99 -6.44
C GLU A 93 -8.21 0.29 -5.10
N PRO A 94 -8.49 -1.02 -5.10
CA PRO A 94 -8.51 -1.81 -3.88
C PRO A 94 -7.10 -1.99 -3.32
N VAL A 95 -7.02 -1.93 -2.00
CA VAL A 95 -5.80 -2.20 -1.22
C VAL A 95 -6.15 -3.25 -0.18
N ILE A 96 -5.50 -4.39 -0.25
CA ILE A 96 -5.75 -5.52 0.64
C ILE A 96 -4.78 -5.42 1.81
N ILE A 97 -5.30 -5.42 3.02
CA ILE A 97 -4.51 -5.22 4.24
C ILE A 97 -4.72 -6.40 5.18
N ARG A 98 -3.63 -7.02 5.63
CA ARG A 98 -3.59 -7.84 6.83
C ARG A 98 -2.85 -7.08 7.92
N ALA A 99 -3.53 -6.79 9.03
CA ALA A 99 -2.91 -6.02 10.11
C ALA A 99 -1.97 -6.91 10.94
N ALA A 100 -0.77 -6.42 11.23
CA ALA A 100 0.18 -7.07 12.13
C ALA A 100 -0.30 -7.01 13.58
N ARG A 101 -1.07 -5.97 13.90
CA ARG A 101 -1.73 -5.74 15.19
C ARG A 101 -2.84 -4.70 15.05
N LYS A 102 -3.72 -4.61 16.05
CA LYS A 102 -4.72 -3.54 16.10
C LYS A 102 -4.00 -2.18 16.12
N PRO A 103 -4.36 -1.23 15.22
CA PRO A 103 -3.78 0.09 15.22
C PRO A 103 -4.07 0.84 16.53
N GLU A 104 -3.03 1.21 17.28
CA GLU A 104 -3.15 1.98 18.52
C GLU A 104 -3.07 3.48 18.24
N VAL A 105 -3.97 4.29 18.83
CA VAL A 105 -3.99 5.75 18.63
C VAL A 105 -2.65 6.39 18.96
N SER A 106 -2.02 5.98 20.08
CA SER A 106 -0.71 6.48 20.51
C SER A 106 0.44 6.21 19.54
N LYS A 107 0.24 5.28 18.59
CA LYS A 107 1.23 4.86 17.59
C LYS A 107 0.92 5.37 16.18
N ARG A 108 -0.06 6.25 16.05
CA ARG A 108 -0.44 6.86 14.77
C ARG A 108 0.24 8.21 14.58
N MET A 109 0.57 8.52 13.36
CA MET A 109 1.14 9.81 12.97
C MET A 109 0.10 10.70 12.28
N ILE A 110 -0.61 10.15 11.31
CA ILE A 110 -1.54 10.88 10.45
C ILE A 110 -2.94 10.89 11.04
N TYR A 111 -3.40 9.76 11.60
CA TYR A 111 -4.75 9.61 12.16
C TYR A 111 -4.74 9.68 13.69
N ARG A 112 -3.86 10.50 14.26
CA ARG A 112 -3.67 10.65 15.72
C ARG A 112 -4.94 11.13 16.43
N ASP A 113 -5.66 12.05 15.82
CA ASP A 113 -6.87 12.66 16.40
C ASP A 113 -8.15 11.88 16.07
N PHE A 114 -8.04 10.77 15.37
CA PHE A 114 -9.16 9.93 14.99
C PHE A 114 -9.24 8.69 15.89
N LYS A 115 -10.45 8.32 16.28
CA LYS A 115 -10.69 7.08 17.03
C LYS A 115 -10.21 5.85 16.25
N GLU A 116 -10.34 5.87 14.92
CA GLU A 116 -10.01 4.76 14.02
C GLU A 116 -9.25 5.27 12.80
N VAL A 117 -8.41 4.42 12.21
CA VAL A 117 -7.85 4.66 10.87
C VAL A 117 -8.94 4.31 9.86
N PRO A 118 -9.33 5.23 8.97
CA PRO A 118 -10.36 4.94 7.98
C PRO A 118 -9.89 3.87 6.98
N ASP A 119 -10.81 3.04 6.50
CA ASP A 119 -10.54 2.02 5.50
C ASP A 119 -10.50 2.55 4.05
N SER A 120 -10.51 3.86 3.91
CA SER A 120 -10.36 4.51 2.61
C SER A 120 -9.56 5.80 2.72
N ILE A 121 -8.83 6.12 1.64
CA ILE A 121 -8.10 7.37 1.49
C ILE A 121 -8.43 8.01 0.14
N LYS A 122 -8.62 9.34 0.12
CA LYS A 122 -8.70 10.13 -1.09
C LYS A 122 -7.38 10.85 -1.32
N CYS A 123 -6.66 10.47 -2.37
CA CYS A 123 -5.35 11.02 -2.69
C CYS A 123 -5.14 11.02 -4.21
N PRO A 124 -4.63 12.11 -4.80
CA PRO A 124 -4.31 12.14 -6.22
C PRO A 124 -3.21 11.14 -6.58
N ILE A 125 -3.15 10.73 -7.84
CA ILE A 125 -2.04 9.95 -8.38
C ILE A 125 -0.78 10.82 -8.47
N THR A 126 0.40 10.19 -8.36
CA THR A 126 1.66 10.89 -8.63
C THR A 126 1.84 11.05 -10.13
N LEU A 127 1.90 12.29 -10.61
CA LEU A 127 2.15 12.65 -12.00
C LEU A 127 3.64 12.99 -12.22
N GLY A 128 4.55 12.18 -11.72
CA GLY A 128 5.99 12.41 -11.88
C GLY A 128 6.54 11.80 -13.16
N LYS A 129 7.65 12.37 -13.68
CA LYS A 129 8.49 11.71 -14.69
C LYS A 129 9.18 10.52 -14.01
N GLY A 130 8.82 9.28 -14.36
CA GLY A 130 9.39 8.08 -13.75
C GLY A 130 8.55 6.85 -14.05
N LEU A 131 8.70 5.83 -13.21
CA LEU A 131 7.95 4.58 -13.33
C LEU A 131 6.44 4.84 -13.15
N ALA A 132 5.65 4.43 -14.13
CA ALA A 132 4.19 4.50 -14.05
C ALA A 132 3.70 3.67 -12.86
N GLY A 133 2.75 4.22 -12.08
CA GLY A 133 2.14 3.50 -10.97
C GLY A 133 2.83 3.71 -9.61
N ALA A 134 3.83 4.59 -9.52
CA ALA A 134 4.43 4.94 -8.22
C ALA A 134 3.35 5.39 -7.22
N LYS A 135 3.37 4.80 -6.02
CA LYS A 135 2.37 5.09 -4.99
C LYS A 135 2.63 6.46 -4.33
N PRO A 136 1.60 7.30 -4.19
CA PRO A 136 1.72 8.55 -3.43
C PRO A 136 2.12 8.28 -1.98
N THR A 137 3.01 9.08 -1.44
CA THR A 137 3.45 8.98 -0.03
C THR A 137 2.28 8.88 0.97
N PRO A 138 1.19 9.69 0.87
CA PRO A 138 0.06 9.56 1.80
C PRO A 138 -0.61 8.18 1.76
N VAL A 139 -0.66 7.52 0.60
CA VAL A 139 -1.24 6.18 0.47
C VAL A 139 -0.35 5.14 1.18
N VAL A 140 0.97 5.26 1.06
CA VAL A 140 1.91 4.39 1.76
C VAL A 140 1.80 4.56 3.28
N LEU A 141 1.79 5.81 3.75
CA LEU A 141 1.67 6.13 5.18
C LEU A 141 0.35 5.64 5.78
N TRP A 142 -0.76 5.78 5.05
CA TRP A 142 -2.04 5.23 5.44
C TRP A 142 -2.00 3.70 5.56
N GLY A 143 -1.36 2.99 4.63
CA GLY A 143 -1.15 1.55 4.72
C GLY A 143 -0.33 1.13 5.94
N ILE A 144 0.73 1.88 6.27
CA ILE A 144 1.55 1.67 7.47
C ILE A 144 0.69 1.74 8.75
N GLU A 145 -0.19 2.73 8.84
CA GLU A 145 -1.05 2.90 10.01
C GLU A 145 -2.17 1.86 10.08
N LEU A 146 -2.73 1.45 8.94
CA LEU A 146 -3.72 0.36 8.87
C LEU A 146 -3.15 -0.98 9.35
N MET A 147 -1.87 -1.25 9.08
CA MET A 147 -1.20 -2.45 9.58
C MET A 147 -0.91 -2.42 11.09
N GLY A 148 -1.08 -1.28 11.76
CA GLY A 148 -0.67 -1.11 13.15
C GLY A 148 0.84 -1.20 13.32
N ALA A 149 1.60 -0.65 12.37
CA ALA A 149 3.06 -0.70 12.37
C ALA A 149 3.67 0.09 13.52
N TYR A 150 4.83 -0.36 14.01
CA TYR A 150 5.68 0.34 14.96
C TYR A 150 7.03 0.65 14.30
N TYR A 151 7.65 1.74 14.68
CA TYR A 151 8.96 2.13 14.13
C TYR A 151 10.08 1.10 14.39
N THR A 152 9.88 0.18 15.35
CA THR A 152 10.78 -0.92 15.65
C THR A 152 10.56 -2.15 14.78
N ASP A 153 9.50 -2.17 13.96
CA ASP A 153 9.20 -3.32 13.11
C ASP A 153 10.17 -3.40 11.92
N LYS A 154 10.36 -4.62 11.41
CA LYS A 154 11.11 -4.87 10.21
C LYS A 154 10.22 -4.63 9.00
N TRP A 155 10.55 -3.64 8.18
CA TRP A 155 9.88 -3.33 6.92
C TRP A 155 10.54 -4.05 5.75
N ILE A 156 9.74 -4.63 4.87
CA ILE A 156 10.20 -5.22 3.62
C ILE A 156 9.31 -4.72 2.49
N ASP A 157 9.90 -3.90 1.61
CA ASP A 157 9.30 -3.48 0.35
C ASP A 157 9.64 -4.55 -0.71
N LEU A 158 8.63 -5.31 -1.13
CA LEU A 158 8.82 -6.43 -2.05
C LEU A 158 9.00 -5.96 -3.50
N TYR A 159 8.55 -4.75 -3.81
CA TYR A 159 8.59 -4.16 -5.15
C TYR A 159 9.06 -2.71 -5.07
N PRO A 160 10.34 -2.47 -4.74
CA PRO A 160 10.83 -1.13 -4.40
C PRO A 160 10.71 -0.11 -5.53
N GLY A 161 10.72 -0.54 -6.80
CA GLY A 161 10.56 0.34 -7.94
C GLY A 161 11.45 1.59 -7.86
N THR A 162 10.83 2.76 -7.66
CA THR A 162 11.55 4.04 -7.48
C THR A 162 12.08 4.26 -6.06
N GLY A 163 11.83 3.34 -5.12
CA GLY A 163 12.18 3.48 -3.71
C GLY A 163 11.21 4.34 -2.88
N GLY A 164 10.13 4.82 -3.47
CA GLY A 164 9.19 5.74 -2.82
C GLY A 164 8.52 5.17 -1.57
N CYS A 165 8.15 3.89 -1.57
CA CYS A 165 7.52 3.24 -0.42
C CYS A 165 8.51 3.07 0.75
N THR A 166 9.75 2.67 0.46
CA THR A 166 10.82 2.58 1.45
C THR A 166 11.17 3.95 2.02
N ALA A 167 11.26 4.99 1.18
CA ALA A 167 11.51 6.36 1.64
C ALA A 167 10.38 6.88 2.55
N ALA A 168 9.12 6.57 2.24
CA ALA A 168 7.98 6.91 3.08
C ALA A 168 8.06 6.24 4.46
N TRP A 169 8.43 4.95 4.52
CA TRP A 169 8.65 4.22 5.76
C TRP A 169 9.75 4.85 6.62
N GLU A 170 10.91 5.17 6.05
CA GLU A 170 12.03 5.76 6.80
C GLU A 170 11.68 7.17 7.32
N SER A 171 10.96 7.96 6.53
CA SER A 171 10.46 9.26 6.96
C SER A 171 9.47 9.11 8.12
N TRP A 172 8.52 8.19 8.02
CA TRP A 172 7.55 7.89 9.07
C TRP A 172 8.25 7.47 10.37
N LYS A 173 9.23 6.56 10.30
CA LYS A 173 10.04 6.12 11.45
C LYS A 173 10.74 7.28 12.14
N THR A 174 11.35 8.16 11.36
CA THR A 174 12.13 9.29 11.88
C THR A 174 11.23 10.26 12.64
N ILE A 175 10.09 10.61 12.07
CA ILE A 175 9.10 11.50 12.70
C ILE A 175 8.54 10.86 13.96
N PHE A 176 8.24 9.56 13.92
CA PHE A 176 7.70 8.83 15.05
C PHE A 176 8.69 8.85 16.25
N LYS A 177 9.96 8.52 16.01
CA LYS A 177 11.01 8.60 17.03
C LYS A 177 11.14 10.00 17.64
N ALA A 178 11.09 11.03 16.81
CA ALA A 178 11.15 12.41 17.27
C ALA A 178 9.96 12.77 18.17
N SER A 179 8.75 12.27 17.85
CA SER A 179 7.55 12.52 18.63
C SER A 179 7.51 11.79 19.98
N GLU A 180 8.12 10.61 20.09
CA GLU A 180 8.26 9.89 21.37
C GLU A 180 9.24 10.61 22.32
N ASN A 181 10.28 11.23 21.76
CA ASN A 181 11.29 11.96 22.54
C ASN A 181 10.87 13.40 22.91
N ALA A 182 9.91 13.97 22.18
CA ALA A 182 9.34 15.28 22.47
C ALA A 182 8.12 15.11 23.39
N SER A 183 8.26 15.39 24.65
CA SER A 183 7.17 15.37 25.67
C SER A 183 6.11 16.47 25.42
N GLY A 184 5.72 16.72 24.17
CA GLY A 184 4.75 17.73 23.77
C GLY A 184 3.91 17.30 22.57
N PRO A 185 2.70 17.87 22.40
CA PRO A 185 1.84 17.53 21.27
C PRO A 185 2.50 18.00 19.95
N PHE A 186 2.65 17.07 19.02
CA PHE A 186 3.06 17.37 17.64
C PHE A 186 1.95 18.19 16.94
N VAL A 187 2.26 19.36 16.42
CA VAL A 187 1.40 20.13 15.52
C VAL A 187 1.77 19.75 14.09
N PRO A 188 0.86 19.12 13.30
CA PRO A 188 1.15 18.82 11.91
C PRO A 188 1.35 20.12 11.14
N THR A 189 2.52 20.29 10.53
CA THR A 189 2.69 21.26 9.44
C THR A 189 1.84 20.78 8.28
N GLU A 190 0.97 21.66 7.76
CA GLU A 190 0.05 21.40 6.67
C GLU A 190 0.73 20.62 5.54
N ILE A 191 0.18 19.44 5.25
CA ILE A 191 0.50 18.73 4.01
C ILE A 191 -0.21 19.54 2.92
N ALA A 192 0.57 20.38 2.22
CA ALA A 192 0.07 21.17 1.10
C ALA A 192 -0.67 20.27 0.10
N ALA A 193 -1.89 20.65 -0.21
CA ALA A 193 -2.82 19.98 -1.12
C ALA A 193 -2.28 19.95 -2.56
#